data_ab5df61f7ff6abe90e5c9e9bb5de9626
#
_entry.id   ab5df61f7ff6abe90e5c9e9bb5de9626
#
_cell.length_a   1.000
_cell.length_b   1.000
_cell.length_c   1.000
_cell.angle_alpha   90.00
_cell.angle_beta   90.00
_cell.angle_gamma   90.00
#
_symmetry.space_group_name_H-M   'P 1'
#
loop_
_entity.id
_entity.type
_entity.pdbx_description
1 polymer ?
#
loop_
_entity_poly.entity_id
_entity_poly.type
_entity_poly.pdbx_seq_one_letter_code
_entity_poly.pdbx_strand_id
1 'polypeptide(L)'
;RSGALPAPVPAHARKRPVESDESDGSLDACVLAKELGYTGVSSKACKGVYRSILNRARCAHWNGRAGEERYFMSAEDLIVQAGVSLQQDLSLATIIGCTHGERNGHHYVNGLAGAPREEQTRVLNAYPNLYRRGDDGIVRLSIRGGTIALGDLATIGFGSRAEI
;
A
#
# COMPACT_ATOMS: atom_id res chain seq x y z
N ARG A 1 15.22 -4.72 16.73
CA ARG A 1 15.54 -3.27 16.85
C ARG A 1 14.21 -2.56 16.99
N SER A 2 13.94 -1.96 18.14
CA SER A 2 12.84 -1.00 18.29
C SER A 2 13.07 0.09 17.24
N GLY A 3 12.11 0.27 16.32
CA GLY A 3 12.18 1.36 15.36
C GLY A 3 12.41 2.68 16.12
N ALA A 4 13.32 3.49 15.65
CA ALA A 4 13.53 4.80 16.22
C ALA A 4 12.18 5.56 16.16
N LEU A 5 11.77 6.13 17.29
CA LEU A 5 10.60 7.02 17.29
C LEU A 5 10.85 8.14 16.28
N PRO A 6 9.84 8.51 15.47
CA PRO A 6 10.00 9.62 14.54
C PRO A 6 10.35 10.89 15.29
N ALA A 7 11.20 11.73 14.70
CA ALA A 7 11.49 13.05 15.24
C ALA A 7 10.24 13.94 15.15
N PRO A 8 10.07 14.92 16.06
CA PRO A 8 8.97 15.86 15.96
C PRO A 8 8.99 16.60 14.62
N VAL A 9 7.82 16.73 13.99
CA VAL A 9 7.68 17.50 12.75
C VAL A 9 7.98 18.97 13.02
N PRO A 10 8.97 19.58 12.33
CA PRO A 10 9.29 20.99 12.52
C PRO A 10 8.11 21.90 12.24
N ALA A 11 8.00 23.01 12.96
CA ALA A 11 6.85 23.94 12.87
C ALA A 11 6.56 24.43 11.43
N HIS A 12 7.61 24.66 10.64
CA HIS A 12 7.46 25.08 9.23
C HIS A 12 6.90 23.99 8.33
N ALA A 13 7.15 22.71 8.64
CA ALA A 13 6.65 21.57 7.88
C ALA A 13 5.22 21.17 8.26
N ARG A 14 4.71 21.62 9.43
CA ARG A 14 3.32 21.32 9.87
C ARG A 14 2.22 21.89 8.98
N LYS A 15 2.57 22.79 8.07
CA LYS A 15 1.64 23.34 7.06
C LYS A 15 1.38 22.39 5.89
N ARG A 16 2.11 21.29 5.80
CA ARG A 16 1.96 20.26 4.76
C ARG A 16 1.63 18.92 5.40
N PRO A 17 0.91 18.02 4.71
CA PRO A 17 0.75 16.64 5.14
C PRO A 17 2.12 15.99 5.27
N VAL A 18 2.38 15.38 6.43
CA VAL A 18 3.62 14.62 6.70
C VAL A 18 3.22 13.23 7.18
N GLU A 19 3.78 12.23 6.56
CA GLU A 19 3.47 10.83 6.80
C GLU A 19 4.56 10.14 7.62
N SER A 20 4.14 9.25 8.53
CA SER A 20 4.99 8.29 9.23
C SER A 20 4.93 6.95 8.52
N ASP A 21 6.09 6.40 8.15
CA ASP A 21 6.17 5.12 7.47
C ASP A 21 6.92 4.07 8.29
N GLU A 22 8.23 3.98 8.19
CA GLU A 22 9.06 2.93 8.82
C GLU A 22 8.96 2.92 10.37
N SER A 23 8.50 4.02 10.95
CA SER A 23 8.30 4.15 12.40
C SER A 23 7.02 3.47 12.90
N ASP A 24 6.11 3.02 12.02
CA ASP A 24 4.86 2.35 12.40
C ASP A 24 5.10 0.88 12.78
N GLY A 25 6.01 0.65 13.73
CA GLY A 25 6.43 -0.68 14.20
C GLY A 25 5.58 -1.29 15.31
N SER A 26 4.69 -0.51 15.96
CA SER A 26 3.84 -0.96 17.06
C SER A 26 2.42 -0.40 16.96
N LEU A 27 1.48 -0.94 17.74
CA LEU A 27 0.11 -0.44 17.74
C LEU A 27 -0.01 1.02 18.19
N ASP A 28 0.92 1.51 19.01
CA ASP A 28 0.89 2.88 19.54
C ASP A 28 1.68 3.86 18.66
N ALA A 29 2.44 3.38 17.69
CA ALA A 29 3.30 4.21 16.86
C ALA A 29 2.54 5.32 16.11
N CYS A 30 1.37 5.03 15.56
CA CYS A 30 0.52 6.00 14.89
C CYS A 30 0.02 7.11 15.86
N VAL A 31 -0.28 6.76 17.11
CA VAL A 31 -0.68 7.74 18.14
C VAL A 31 0.48 8.65 18.50
N LEU A 32 1.66 8.08 18.75
CA LEU A 32 2.88 8.84 19.03
C LEU A 32 3.27 9.74 17.87
N ALA A 33 3.19 9.24 16.63
CA ALA A 33 3.46 10.04 15.44
C ALA A 33 2.52 11.27 15.37
N LYS A 34 1.23 11.10 15.66
CA LYS A 34 0.27 12.21 15.73
C LYS A 34 0.69 13.26 16.76
N GLU A 35 1.11 12.84 17.97
CA GLU A 35 1.58 13.75 19.02
C GLU A 35 2.83 14.53 18.57
N LEU A 36 3.67 13.93 17.75
CA LEU A 36 4.86 14.55 17.16
C LEU A 36 4.53 15.46 15.95
N GLY A 37 3.26 15.53 15.54
CA GLY A 37 2.79 16.42 14.49
C GLY A 37 2.63 15.79 13.11
N TYR A 38 2.77 14.47 12.99
CA TYR A 38 2.45 13.74 11.75
C TYR A 38 0.93 13.71 11.52
N THR A 39 0.54 13.74 10.26
CA THR A 39 -0.86 13.72 9.84
C THR A 39 -1.21 12.48 9.02
N GLY A 40 -0.22 11.76 8.53
CA GLY A 40 -0.39 10.53 7.75
C GLY A 40 0.34 9.33 8.32
N VAL A 41 -0.12 8.15 7.93
CA VAL A 41 0.54 6.87 8.19
C VAL A 41 0.42 5.96 6.99
N SER A 42 1.52 5.34 6.57
CA SER A 42 1.50 4.39 5.46
C SER A 42 0.98 3.03 5.86
N SER A 43 0.34 2.35 4.94
CA SER A 43 -0.16 0.99 5.08
C SER A 43 0.57 0.04 4.14
N LYS A 44 1.00 -1.09 4.69
CA LYS A 44 1.57 -2.23 3.96
C LYS A 44 1.01 -3.51 4.56
N ALA A 45 0.74 -4.55 3.77
CA ALA A 45 0.28 -5.83 4.29
C ALA A 45 1.28 -6.45 5.28
N CYS A 46 2.58 -6.27 5.06
CA CYS A 46 3.64 -6.77 5.94
C CYS A 46 3.64 -6.12 7.34
N LYS A 47 3.08 -4.92 7.50
CA LYS A 47 2.90 -4.27 8.81
C LYS A 47 1.72 -4.87 9.60
N GLY A 48 0.83 -5.60 8.94
CA GLY A 48 -0.32 -6.28 9.52
C GLY A 48 -1.66 -5.63 9.21
N VAL A 49 -2.61 -6.44 8.78
CA VAL A 49 -3.96 -6.04 8.35
C VAL A 49 -4.71 -5.35 9.49
N TYR A 50 -4.69 -5.90 10.70
CA TYR A 50 -5.39 -5.33 11.85
C TYR A 50 -4.86 -3.96 12.24
N ARG A 51 -3.54 -3.73 12.13
CA ARG A 51 -2.94 -2.43 12.39
C ARG A 51 -3.44 -1.40 11.38
N SER A 52 -3.45 -1.73 10.11
CA SER A 52 -3.95 -0.85 9.05
C SER A 52 -5.42 -0.47 9.26
N ILE A 53 -6.28 -1.43 9.62
CA ILE A 53 -7.69 -1.17 9.95
C ILE A 53 -7.80 -0.26 11.18
N LEU A 54 -7.02 -0.52 12.24
CA LEU A 54 -7.01 0.30 13.44
C LEU A 54 -6.55 1.73 13.14
N ASN A 55 -5.49 1.90 12.36
CA ASN A 55 -4.98 3.22 11.98
C ASN A 55 -6.00 3.97 11.10
N ARG A 56 -6.72 3.29 10.21
CA ARG A 56 -7.82 3.88 9.45
C ARG A 56 -8.94 4.38 10.37
N ALA A 57 -9.33 3.58 11.35
CA ALA A 57 -10.34 3.97 12.34
C ALA A 57 -9.87 5.19 13.17
N ARG A 58 -8.60 5.23 13.56
CA ARG A 58 -8.00 6.38 14.25
C ARG A 58 -8.05 7.65 13.40
N CYS A 59 -7.63 7.58 12.14
CA CYS A 59 -7.72 8.73 11.23
C CYS A 59 -9.16 9.24 11.11
N ALA A 60 -10.13 8.36 10.90
CA ALA A 60 -11.54 8.73 10.81
C ALA A 60 -12.05 9.37 12.13
N HIS A 61 -11.70 8.81 13.27
CA HIS A 61 -12.07 9.36 14.57
C HIS A 61 -11.47 10.75 14.80
N TRP A 62 -10.20 10.95 14.47
CA TRP A 62 -9.54 12.25 14.66
C TRP A 62 -10.06 13.30 13.71
N ASN A 63 -10.36 12.94 12.45
CA ASN A 63 -10.99 13.84 11.48
C ASN A 63 -12.38 14.25 11.92
N GLY A 64 -13.20 13.30 12.41
CA GLY A 64 -14.52 13.60 12.95
C GLY A 64 -14.48 14.56 14.16
N ARG A 65 -13.47 14.44 15.01
CA ARG A 65 -13.29 15.38 16.14
C ARG A 65 -12.74 16.74 15.71
N ALA A 66 -11.91 16.79 14.68
CA ALA A 66 -11.35 18.04 14.15
C ALA A 66 -12.35 18.79 13.28
N GLY A 67 -13.36 18.12 12.73
CA GLY A 67 -14.29 18.69 11.77
C GLY A 67 -13.67 18.94 10.37
N GLU A 68 -12.52 18.33 10.11
CA GLU A 68 -11.78 18.47 8.84
C GLU A 68 -11.03 17.18 8.48
N GLU A 69 -10.81 16.95 7.17
CA GLU A 69 -10.02 15.82 6.64
C GLU A 69 -8.52 16.12 6.72
N ARG A 70 -7.95 15.97 7.90
CA ARG A 70 -6.54 16.25 8.19
C ARG A 70 -5.68 15.00 8.26
N TYR A 71 -6.22 13.93 8.85
CA TYR A 71 -5.49 12.68 9.05
C TYR A 71 -5.81 11.71 7.93
N PHE A 72 -4.79 11.09 7.35
CA PHE A 72 -4.92 10.25 6.17
C PHE A 72 -4.06 8.99 6.26
N MET A 73 -4.33 8.06 5.36
CA MET A 73 -3.47 6.91 5.09
C MET A 73 -3.09 6.87 3.62
N SER A 74 -1.88 6.46 3.34
CA SER A 74 -1.43 6.06 2.01
C SER A 74 -1.19 4.55 1.97
N ALA A 75 -1.10 4.01 0.78
CA ALA A 75 -0.64 2.64 0.55
C ALA A 75 0.79 2.70 0.00
N GLU A 76 1.65 1.82 0.51
CA GLU A 76 3.03 1.72 0.08
C GLU A 76 3.37 0.26 -0.20
N ASP A 77 4.03 -0.01 -1.31
CA ASP A 77 4.42 -1.35 -1.71
C ASP A 77 5.90 -1.50 -2.07
N LEU A 78 6.65 -0.42 -2.00
CA LEU A 78 8.08 -0.27 -2.26
C LEU A 78 8.68 -1.28 -3.25
N ILE A 79 9.12 -2.43 -2.77
CA ILE A 79 9.84 -3.45 -3.51
C ILE A 79 9.06 -4.76 -3.65
N VAL A 80 7.75 -4.69 -3.54
CA VAL A 80 6.91 -5.89 -3.63
C VAL A 80 6.92 -6.43 -5.05
N GLN A 81 7.28 -7.72 -5.17
CA GLN A 81 7.22 -8.43 -6.43
C GLN A 81 5.76 -8.56 -6.90
N ALA A 82 5.54 -8.46 -8.21
CA ALA A 82 4.24 -8.74 -8.81
C ALA A 82 3.75 -10.16 -8.43
N GLY A 83 2.45 -10.32 -8.27
CA GLY A 83 1.83 -11.57 -7.81
C GLY A 83 1.12 -11.40 -6.47
N VAL A 84 1.10 -12.45 -5.66
CA VAL A 84 0.28 -12.53 -4.42
C VAL A 84 0.55 -11.38 -3.45
N SER A 85 1.81 -11.06 -3.17
CA SER A 85 2.17 -9.99 -2.23
C SER A 85 1.61 -8.64 -2.65
N LEU A 86 1.78 -8.27 -3.93
CA LEU A 86 1.23 -7.04 -4.48
C LEU A 86 -0.31 -7.03 -4.43
N GLN A 87 -0.95 -8.16 -4.74
CA GLN A 87 -2.40 -8.29 -4.69
C GLN A 87 -2.93 -8.12 -3.26
N GLN A 88 -2.21 -8.64 -2.27
CA GLN A 88 -2.54 -8.46 -0.86
C GLN A 88 -2.45 -6.99 -0.42
N ASP A 89 -1.39 -6.29 -0.80
CA ASP A 89 -1.24 -4.86 -0.51
C ASP A 89 -2.34 -4.02 -1.17
N LEU A 90 -2.64 -4.27 -2.44
CA LEU A 90 -3.70 -3.57 -3.16
C LEU A 90 -5.09 -3.88 -2.59
N SER A 91 -5.34 -5.14 -2.18
CA SER A 91 -6.59 -5.54 -1.52
C SER A 91 -6.74 -4.83 -0.18
N LEU A 92 -5.68 -4.77 0.63
CA LEU A 92 -5.68 -4.05 1.89
C LEU A 92 -5.93 -2.57 1.68
N ALA A 93 -5.24 -1.93 0.72
CA ALA A 93 -5.45 -0.53 0.37
C ALA A 93 -6.92 -0.24 0.01
N THR A 94 -7.56 -1.15 -0.73
CA THR A 94 -8.98 -1.05 -1.07
C THR A 94 -9.87 -1.14 0.18
N ILE A 95 -9.63 -2.10 1.06
CA ILE A 95 -10.41 -2.32 2.30
C ILE A 95 -10.35 -1.09 3.20
N ILE A 96 -9.18 -0.47 3.36
CA ILE A 96 -9.01 0.72 4.20
C ILE A 96 -9.31 2.04 3.47
N GLY A 97 -9.75 1.98 2.20
CA GLY A 97 -10.15 3.14 1.41
C GLY A 97 -8.98 4.07 1.06
N CYS A 98 -7.76 3.55 0.91
CA CYS A 98 -6.64 4.32 0.38
C CYS A 98 -6.81 4.55 -1.12
N THR A 99 -6.80 5.82 -1.54
CA THR A 99 -6.86 6.23 -2.95
C THR A 99 -5.50 6.67 -3.50
N HIS A 100 -4.51 6.80 -2.62
CA HIS A 100 -3.15 7.18 -2.96
C HIS A 100 -2.19 6.04 -2.60
N GLY A 101 -1.40 5.61 -3.58
CA GLY A 101 -0.42 4.54 -3.39
C GLY A 101 0.92 4.90 -4.02
N GLU A 102 2.00 4.62 -3.31
CA GLU A 102 3.34 4.71 -3.83
C GLU A 102 3.75 3.37 -4.45
N ARG A 103 4.30 3.41 -5.67
CA ARG A 103 4.76 2.22 -6.40
C ARG A 103 6.22 2.36 -6.82
N ASN A 104 7.11 1.91 -5.96
CA ASN A 104 8.57 1.91 -6.21
C ASN A 104 9.11 0.57 -6.72
N GLY A 105 8.30 -0.48 -6.68
CA GLY A 105 8.74 -1.84 -6.98
C GLY A 105 9.38 -1.99 -8.35
N HIS A 106 8.98 -1.20 -9.34
CA HIS A 106 9.56 -1.24 -10.69
C HIS A 106 11.03 -0.80 -10.78
N HIS A 107 11.56 -0.13 -9.77
CA HIS A 107 12.98 0.22 -9.68
C HIS A 107 13.84 -0.95 -9.20
N TYR A 108 13.24 -1.92 -8.52
CA TYR A 108 13.96 -3.03 -7.87
C TYR A 108 13.55 -4.39 -8.44
N VAL A 109 12.32 -4.50 -8.92
CA VAL A 109 11.73 -5.75 -9.41
C VAL A 109 11.08 -5.50 -10.77
N ASN A 110 11.49 -6.28 -11.77
CA ASN A 110 10.97 -6.18 -13.13
C ASN A 110 9.71 -7.05 -13.30
N GLY A 111 8.62 -6.71 -12.63
CA GLY A 111 7.38 -7.47 -12.69
C GLY A 111 7.56 -8.94 -12.33
N LEU A 112 7.10 -9.83 -13.19
CA LEU A 112 7.25 -11.28 -13.07
C LEU A 112 8.45 -11.84 -13.84
N ALA A 113 9.48 -11.04 -14.14
CA ALA A 113 10.63 -11.49 -14.96
C ALA A 113 11.35 -12.72 -14.37
N GLY A 114 11.34 -12.89 -13.04
CA GLY A 114 11.91 -14.05 -12.36
C GLY A 114 11.05 -15.32 -12.39
N ALA A 115 9.79 -15.23 -12.82
CA ALA A 115 8.88 -16.35 -12.90
C ALA A 115 8.91 -17.02 -14.29
N PRO A 116 8.63 -18.33 -14.39
CA PRO A 116 8.47 -19.02 -15.66
C PRO A 116 7.39 -18.37 -16.54
N ARG A 117 7.54 -18.44 -17.86
CA ARG A 117 6.57 -17.82 -18.81
C ARG A 117 5.15 -18.34 -18.64
N GLU A 118 5.00 -19.60 -18.28
CA GLU A 118 3.70 -20.22 -18.03
C GLU A 118 3.02 -19.62 -16.80
N GLU A 119 3.75 -19.40 -15.71
CA GLU A 119 3.26 -18.73 -14.53
C GLU A 119 2.84 -17.29 -14.83
N GLN A 120 3.69 -16.54 -15.55
CA GLN A 120 3.36 -15.19 -16.01
C GLN A 120 2.05 -15.17 -16.82
N THR A 121 1.82 -16.18 -17.64
CA THR A 121 0.61 -16.29 -18.45
C THR A 121 -0.61 -16.63 -17.60
N ARG A 122 -0.46 -17.54 -16.61
CA ARG A 122 -1.54 -17.84 -15.66
C ARG A 122 -1.97 -16.60 -14.88
N VAL A 123 -1.01 -15.84 -14.35
CA VAL A 123 -1.29 -14.58 -13.63
C VAL A 123 -1.98 -13.56 -14.52
N LEU A 124 -1.50 -13.37 -15.76
CA LEU A 124 -2.13 -12.44 -16.71
C LEU A 124 -3.57 -12.85 -17.05
N ASN A 125 -3.83 -14.13 -17.26
CA ASN A 125 -5.16 -14.64 -17.58
C ASN A 125 -6.13 -14.54 -16.39
N ALA A 126 -5.65 -14.73 -15.16
CA ALA A 126 -6.44 -14.61 -13.96
C ALA A 126 -6.80 -13.14 -13.63
N TYR A 127 -5.95 -12.20 -14.03
CA TYR A 127 -6.05 -10.77 -13.69
C TYR A 127 -5.78 -9.87 -14.91
N PRO A 128 -6.58 -9.94 -15.97
CA PRO A 128 -6.28 -9.28 -17.26
C PRO A 128 -6.34 -7.74 -17.22
N ASN A 129 -7.04 -7.15 -16.25
CA ASN A 129 -7.09 -5.71 -16.06
C ASN A 129 -5.99 -5.20 -15.12
N LEU A 130 -5.53 -6.05 -14.19
CA LEU A 130 -4.51 -5.69 -13.21
C LEU A 130 -3.09 -5.80 -13.80
N TYR A 131 -2.85 -6.76 -14.70
CA TYR A 131 -1.55 -6.99 -15.31
C TYR A 131 -1.57 -6.76 -16.82
N ARG A 132 -0.40 -6.51 -17.38
CA ARG A 132 -0.20 -6.44 -18.82
C ARG A 132 1.13 -7.09 -19.21
N ARG A 133 1.21 -7.60 -20.41
CA ARG A 133 2.46 -8.06 -20.99
C ARG A 133 3.14 -6.88 -21.72
N GLY A 134 4.39 -6.61 -21.42
CA GLY A 134 5.21 -5.62 -22.14
C GLY A 134 5.70 -6.16 -23.48
N ASP A 135 6.29 -5.28 -24.30
CA ASP A 135 6.86 -5.62 -25.60
C ASP A 135 8.05 -6.59 -25.50
N ASP A 136 8.72 -6.60 -24.34
CA ASP A 136 9.77 -7.56 -23.97
C ASP A 136 9.22 -8.93 -23.52
N GLY A 137 7.90 -9.09 -23.52
CA GLY A 137 7.21 -10.31 -23.12
C GLY A 137 7.05 -10.51 -21.63
N ILE A 138 7.52 -9.59 -20.78
CA ILE A 138 7.38 -9.69 -19.31
C ILE A 138 6.03 -9.16 -18.85
N VAL A 139 5.40 -9.89 -17.93
CA VAL A 139 4.14 -9.48 -17.31
C VAL A 139 4.42 -8.55 -16.12
N ARG A 140 3.74 -7.40 -16.11
CA ARG A 140 3.88 -6.34 -15.09
C ARG A 140 2.53 -5.81 -14.68
N LEU A 141 2.47 -5.16 -13.52
CA LEU A 141 1.31 -4.37 -13.10
C LEU A 141 0.95 -3.34 -14.18
N SER A 142 -0.33 -3.25 -14.49
CA SER A 142 -0.85 -2.31 -15.48
C SER A 142 -1.18 -0.98 -14.82
N ILE A 143 -0.29 -0.01 -14.96
CA ILE A 143 -0.53 1.37 -14.52
C ILE A 143 -0.84 2.20 -15.77
N ARG A 144 -1.99 2.87 -15.80
CA ARG A 144 -2.44 3.69 -16.92
C ARG A 144 -2.85 5.08 -16.40
N GLY A 145 -2.15 6.12 -16.87
CA GLY A 145 -2.42 7.49 -16.42
C GLY A 145 -2.32 7.65 -14.90
N GLY A 146 -1.40 6.93 -14.24
CA GLY A 146 -1.22 6.94 -12.79
C GLY A 146 -2.27 6.14 -12.01
N THR A 147 -3.13 5.37 -12.68
CA THR A 147 -4.18 4.57 -12.03
C THR A 147 -4.00 3.07 -12.25
N ILE A 148 -4.51 2.28 -11.30
CA ILE A 148 -4.53 0.82 -11.31
C ILE A 148 -5.98 0.35 -11.28
N ALA A 149 -6.36 -0.57 -12.17
CA ALA A 149 -7.68 -1.18 -12.18
C ALA A 149 -7.73 -2.33 -11.18
N LEU A 150 -8.50 -2.19 -10.08
CA LEU A 150 -8.52 -3.14 -8.97
C LEU A 150 -9.69 -4.15 -9.03
N GLY A 151 -10.56 -4.05 -10.04
CA GLY A 151 -11.77 -4.90 -10.15
C GLY A 151 -11.48 -6.41 -10.15
N ASP A 152 -10.33 -6.82 -10.66
CA ASP A 152 -9.92 -8.23 -10.68
C ASP A 152 -9.58 -8.79 -9.29
N LEU A 153 -9.36 -7.93 -8.30
CA LEU A 153 -9.00 -8.33 -6.92
C LEU A 153 -10.21 -8.77 -6.08
N ALA A 154 -11.42 -8.75 -6.62
CA ALA A 154 -12.62 -9.23 -5.94
C ALA A 154 -12.59 -10.76 -5.78
N THR A 155 -11.80 -11.22 -4.82
CA THR A 155 -11.66 -12.63 -4.42
C THR A 155 -11.97 -12.80 -2.95
N ILE A 156 -12.30 -14.02 -2.54
CA ILE A 156 -12.52 -14.33 -1.12
C ILE A 156 -11.17 -14.26 -0.39
N GLY A 157 -11.10 -13.41 0.63
CA GLY A 157 -9.90 -13.18 1.42
C GLY A 157 -8.80 -12.50 0.62
N PHE A 158 -7.54 -12.81 0.97
CA PHE A 158 -6.35 -12.26 0.33
C PHE A 158 -5.66 -13.27 -0.61
N GLY A 159 -6.41 -14.25 -1.08
CA GLY A 159 -5.88 -15.32 -1.94
C GLY A 159 -5.67 -14.89 -3.39
N SER A 160 -4.99 -15.74 -4.14
CA SER A 160 -4.84 -15.60 -5.58
C SER A 160 -5.83 -16.50 -6.31
N ARG A 161 -6.37 -16.02 -7.45
CA ARG A 161 -7.11 -16.85 -8.41
C ARG A 161 -6.19 -17.55 -9.41
N ALA A 162 -4.93 -17.13 -9.50
CA ALA A 162 -3.96 -17.79 -10.34
C ALA A 162 -3.42 -19.02 -9.58
N GLU A 163 -3.40 -20.16 -10.24
CA GLU A 163 -2.65 -21.33 -9.78
C GLU A 163 -1.16 -21.04 -9.98
N ILE A 164 -0.43 -21.03 -8.87
CA ILE A 164 1.00 -20.68 -8.82
C ILE A 164 1.79 -21.98 -8.56
#